data_91446859c86e42d532f83b33b928d9a8
#
_entry.id   91446859c86e42d532f83b33b928d9a8
#
_cell.length_a   1.000
_cell.length_b   1.000
_cell.length_c   1.000
_cell.angle_alpha   90.00
_cell.angle_beta   90.00
_cell.angle_gamma   90.00
#
_symmetry.space_group_name_H-M   'P 1'
#
loop_
_entity.id
_entity.type
_entity.pdbx_description
1 polymer ?
#
loop_
_entity_poly.entity_id
_entity_poly.type
_entity_poly.pdbx_seq_one_letter_code
_entity_poly.pdbx_strand_id
1 'polypeptide(L)'
;MFNNDLRYKLADDAINKLFSAFPENKKVEDILLKISVINDLYSTNILATYQMAVHIQKLDIDTKVRAGNIDVVNEIATGHNIIRKDINTELNFYSFATKYCNWHNQDDYAIYDRFVSKTLTAYNKEYSFSNFKQTDLKDFRKFKQILEDFKKHFNLNKHNLKEIDKFLWVYGKKNFPSNYQKN
;
A
#
# COMPACT_ATOMS: atom_id res chain seq x y z
N MET A 1 5.14 21.47 -6.12
CA MET A 1 6.34 20.67 -5.83
C MET A 1 6.15 19.15 -6.09
N PHE A 2 4.92 18.64 -6.19
CA PHE A 2 4.63 17.18 -6.29
C PHE A 2 4.48 16.64 -7.72
N ASN A 3 4.54 17.48 -8.75
CA ASN A 3 4.22 17.09 -10.14
C ASN A 3 5.42 16.86 -11.05
N ASN A 4 6.66 16.93 -10.56
CA ASN A 4 7.83 17.03 -11.46
C ASN A 4 8.64 15.75 -11.66
N ASP A 5 8.27 14.61 -11.07
CA ASP A 5 8.93 13.36 -11.47
C ASP A 5 8.04 12.61 -12.48
N LEU A 6 8.33 12.83 -13.75
CA LEU A 6 7.61 12.25 -14.87
C LEU A 6 7.46 10.71 -14.76
N ARG A 7 8.47 10.02 -14.19
CA ARG A 7 8.42 8.56 -14.02
C ARG A 7 7.29 8.13 -13.10
N TYR A 8 7.08 8.82 -11.96
CA TYR A 8 6.01 8.47 -11.02
C TYR A 8 4.64 8.73 -11.62
N LYS A 9 4.49 9.83 -12.37
CA LYS A 9 3.25 10.12 -13.08
C LYS A 9 2.95 9.03 -14.12
N LEU A 10 3.95 8.65 -14.93
CA LEU A 10 3.78 7.60 -15.94
C LEU A 10 3.48 6.24 -15.32
N ALA A 11 4.09 5.93 -14.17
CA ALA A 11 3.77 4.71 -13.43
C ALA A 11 2.33 4.71 -12.90
N ASP A 12 1.90 5.80 -12.27
CA ASP A 12 0.52 5.98 -11.80
C ASP A 12 -0.47 5.88 -12.97
N ASP A 13 -0.19 6.53 -14.12
CA ASP A 13 -1.04 6.48 -15.31
C ASP A 13 -1.13 5.06 -15.90
N ALA A 14 -0.02 4.32 -15.91
CA ALA A 14 0.01 2.93 -16.39
C ALA A 14 -0.84 2.01 -15.51
N ILE A 15 -0.72 2.15 -14.17
CA ILE A 15 -1.52 1.34 -13.24
C ILE A 15 -3.00 1.72 -13.32
N ASN A 16 -3.33 3.01 -13.41
CA ASN A 16 -4.71 3.46 -13.58
C ASN A 16 -5.35 2.84 -14.85
N LYS A 17 -4.64 2.84 -15.97
CA LYS A 17 -5.11 2.19 -17.21
C LYS A 17 -5.34 0.70 -17.01
N LEU A 18 -4.41 0.02 -16.34
CA LEU A 18 -4.52 -1.41 -16.08
C LEU A 18 -5.73 -1.75 -15.21
N PHE A 19 -5.91 -1.05 -14.08
CA PHE A 19 -7.03 -1.30 -13.17
C PHE A 19 -8.37 -0.88 -13.78
N SER A 20 -8.41 0.13 -14.64
CA SER A 20 -9.61 0.52 -15.40
C SER A 20 -9.97 -0.52 -16.46
N ALA A 21 -8.98 -1.13 -17.12
CA ALA A 21 -9.20 -2.18 -18.13
C ALA A 21 -9.64 -3.51 -17.49
N PHE A 22 -9.16 -3.82 -16.29
CA PHE A 22 -9.45 -5.05 -15.54
C PHE A 22 -9.98 -4.73 -14.14
N PRO A 23 -11.19 -4.17 -14.00
CA PRO A 23 -11.69 -3.68 -12.71
C PRO A 23 -12.02 -4.78 -11.70
N GLU A 24 -12.26 -6.01 -12.18
CA GLU A 24 -12.66 -7.15 -11.35
C GLU A 24 -11.49 -8.09 -11.05
N ASN A 25 -11.67 -8.92 -10.00
CA ASN A 25 -10.72 -9.94 -9.57
C ASN A 25 -11.29 -11.36 -9.76
N LYS A 26 -11.92 -11.60 -10.93
CA LYS A 26 -12.57 -12.89 -11.26
C LYS A 26 -11.66 -13.83 -12.02
N LYS A 27 -10.77 -13.30 -12.87
CA LYS A 27 -9.86 -14.07 -13.71
C LYS A 27 -8.44 -14.02 -13.17
N VAL A 28 -7.80 -15.17 -13.03
CA VAL A 28 -6.43 -15.27 -12.51
C VAL A 28 -5.44 -14.50 -13.36
N GLU A 29 -5.61 -14.53 -14.70
CA GLU A 29 -4.74 -13.83 -15.64
C GLU A 29 -4.80 -12.29 -15.46
N ASP A 30 -5.99 -11.72 -15.23
CA ASP A 30 -6.15 -10.27 -15.01
C ASP A 30 -5.53 -9.85 -13.66
N ILE A 31 -5.74 -10.68 -12.63
CA ILE A 31 -5.12 -10.48 -11.30
C ILE A 31 -3.60 -10.59 -11.41
N LEU A 32 -3.09 -11.58 -12.13
CA LEU A 32 -1.65 -11.77 -12.32
C LEU A 32 -0.98 -10.57 -13.00
N LEU A 33 -1.62 -9.98 -14.01
CA LEU A 33 -1.16 -8.74 -14.65
C LEU A 33 -1.08 -7.60 -13.63
N LYS A 34 -2.13 -7.39 -12.82
CA LYS A 34 -2.15 -6.37 -11.78
C LYS A 34 -1.05 -6.57 -10.75
N ILE A 35 -0.87 -7.81 -10.26
CA ILE A 35 0.20 -8.14 -9.31
C ILE A 35 1.57 -7.85 -9.92
N SER A 36 1.82 -8.29 -11.16
CA SER A 36 3.12 -8.14 -11.82
C SER A 36 3.51 -6.68 -11.98
N VAL A 37 2.58 -5.83 -12.38
CA VAL A 37 2.83 -4.38 -12.53
C VAL A 37 3.07 -3.71 -11.18
N ILE A 38 2.26 -4.01 -10.16
CA ILE A 38 2.49 -3.48 -8.80
C ILE A 38 3.83 -3.98 -8.26
N ASN A 39 4.15 -5.26 -8.47
CA ASN A 39 5.39 -5.85 -7.98
C ASN A 39 6.63 -5.17 -8.56
N ASP A 40 6.61 -4.88 -9.86
CA ASP A 40 7.70 -4.18 -10.54
C ASP A 40 7.78 -2.71 -10.11
N LEU A 41 6.71 -1.95 -10.27
CA LEU A 41 6.72 -0.49 -10.04
C LEU A 41 6.90 -0.09 -8.56
N TYR A 42 6.45 -0.92 -7.63
CA TYR A 42 6.57 -0.66 -6.18
C TYR A 42 7.59 -1.55 -5.45
N SER A 43 8.28 -2.43 -6.18
CA SER A 43 9.30 -3.34 -5.61
C SER A 43 8.76 -4.12 -4.39
N THR A 44 7.59 -4.75 -4.55
CA THR A 44 6.93 -5.47 -3.44
C THR A 44 7.52 -6.86 -3.19
N ASN A 45 8.40 -7.33 -4.08
CA ASN A 45 9.20 -8.57 -3.97
C ASN A 45 8.37 -9.85 -3.79
N ILE A 46 7.21 -9.93 -4.44
CA ILE A 46 6.42 -11.16 -4.49
C ILE A 46 7.00 -12.05 -5.59
N LEU A 47 7.68 -13.13 -5.21
CA LEU A 47 8.25 -14.08 -6.17
C LEU A 47 7.19 -15.09 -6.66
N ALA A 48 6.22 -15.45 -5.81
CA ALA A 48 5.14 -16.41 -6.12
C ALA A 48 3.88 -15.67 -6.61
N THR A 49 3.99 -14.89 -7.69
CA THR A 49 2.91 -14.04 -8.20
C THR A 49 1.67 -14.83 -8.63
N TYR A 50 1.84 -16.01 -9.24
CA TYR A 50 0.73 -16.88 -9.61
C TYR A 50 -0.04 -17.37 -8.38
N GLN A 51 0.66 -17.83 -7.33
CA GLN A 51 0.02 -18.28 -6.09
C GLN A 51 -0.76 -17.17 -5.42
N MET A 52 -0.21 -15.94 -5.40
CA MET A 52 -0.91 -14.76 -4.92
C MET A 52 -2.14 -14.43 -5.77
N ALA A 53 -2.08 -14.58 -7.10
CA ALA A 53 -3.23 -14.33 -7.97
C ALA A 53 -4.38 -15.31 -7.71
N VAL A 54 -4.06 -16.60 -7.56
CA VAL A 54 -5.06 -17.63 -7.19
C VAL A 54 -5.65 -17.35 -5.80
N HIS A 55 -4.84 -16.89 -4.85
CA HIS A 55 -5.32 -16.50 -3.52
C HIS A 55 -6.33 -15.36 -3.60
N ILE A 56 -5.98 -14.25 -4.27
CA ILE A 56 -6.88 -13.10 -4.43
C ILE A 56 -8.18 -13.50 -5.14
N GLN A 57 -8.12 -14.33 -6.18
CA GLN A 57 -9.32 -14.83 -6.86
C GLN A 57 -10.25 -15.55 -5.89
N LYS A 58 -9.70 -16.47 -5.07
CA LYS A 58 -10.48 -17.26 -4.10
C LYS A 58 -11.12 -16.38 -3.01
N LEU A 59 -10.51 -15.28 -2.63
CA LEU A 59 -11.04 -14.33 -1.63
C LEU A 59 -12.29 -13.60 -2.10
N ASP A 60 -12.52 -13.51 -3.41
CA ASP A 60 -13.65 -12.79 -4.02
C ASP A 60 -13.83 -11.36 -3.46
N ILE A 61 -12.77 -10.57 -3.58
CA ILE A 61 -12.63 -9.29 -2.87
C ILE A 61 -13.45 -8.13 -3.44
N ASP A 62 -14.02 -8.24 -4.65
CA ASP A 62 -14.54 -7.10 -5.40
C ASP A 62 -15.59 -6.27 -4.65
N THR A 63 -16.56 -6.94 -4.04
CA THR A 63 -17.62 -6.25 -3.26
C THR A 63 -17.04 -5.63 -1.98
N LYS A 64 -16.14 -6.35 -1.31
CA LYS A 64 -15.50 -5.90 -0.08
C LYS A 64 -14.64 -4.65 -0.32
N VAL A 65 -13.81 -4.66 -1.39
CA VAL A 65 -12.93 -3.53 -1.72
C VAL A 65 -13.75 -2.31 -2.11
N ARG A 66 -14.78 -2.47 -2.92
CA ARG A 66 -15.68 -1.35 -3.26
C ARG A 66 -16.38 -0.74 -2.05
N ALA A 67 -16.70 -1.56 -1.06
CA ALA A 67 -17.34 -1.11 0.20
C ALA A 67 -16.33 -0.55 1.24
N GLY A 68 -15.05 -0.47 0.91
CA GLY A 68 -14.02 0.02 1.85
C GLY A 68 -13.79 -0.88 3.06
N ASN A 69 -14.08 -2.21 2.94
CA ASN A 69 -13.86 -3.15 4.03
C ASN A 69 -12.37 -3.30 4.33
N ILE A 70 -11.96 -2.82 5.48
CA ILE A 70 -10.55 -2.77 5.89
C ILE A 70 -9.91 -4.14 6.13
N ASP A 71 -10.72 -5.17 6.39
CA ASP A 71 -10.21 -6.53 6.69
C ASP A 71 -9.61 -7.19 5.43
N VAL A 72 -10.03 -6.75 4.22
CA VAL A 72 -9.50 -7.23 2.94
C VAL A 72 -7.98 -7.07 2.83
N VAL A 73 -7.44 -6.01 3.43
CA VAL A 73 -5.98 -5.81 3.43
C VAL A 73 -5.27 -6.97 4.10
N ASN A 74 -5.77 -7.41 5.26
CA ASN A 74 -5.18 -8.56 5.97
C ASN A 74 -5.46 -9.88 5.24
N GLU A 75 -6.66 -10.06 4.68
CA GLU A 75 -7.01 -11.24 3.89
C GLU A 75 -6.06 -11.44 2.70
N ILE A 76 -5.70 -10.36 1.99
CA ILE A 76 -4.72 -10.42 0.90
C ILE A 76 -3.30 -10.63 1.42
N ALA A 77 -2.95 -10.00 2.54
CA ALA A 77 -1.59 -10.00 3.07
C ALA A 77 -1.14 -11.36 3.63
N THR A 78 -2.08 -12.23 4.02
CA THR A 78 -1.86 -13.50 4.72
C THR A 78 -2.76 -14.60 4.16
N GLY A 79 -2.57 -15.85 4.58
CA GLY A 79 -3.43 -16.96 4.17
C GLY A 79 -3.20 -17.49 2.75
N HIS A 80 -2.18 -16.99 2.06
CA HIS A 80 -1.82 -17.38 0.68
C HIS A 80 -0.85 -18.58 0.63
N ASN A 81 -0.37 -19.07 1.80
CA ASN A 81 0.57 -20.20 1.95
C ASN A 81 1.92 -20.00 1.22
N ILE A 82 2.34 -18.77 0.96
CA ILE A 82 3.67 -18.48 0.45
C ILE A 82 4.65 -18.45 1.62
N ILE A 83 5.41 -19.52 1.75
CA ILE A 83 6.26 -19.76 2.93
C ILE A 83 7.70 -19.37 2.63
N ARG A 84 8.31 -18.69 3.56
CA ARG A 84 9.74 -18.44 3.60
C ARG A 84 10.45 -19.71 4.12
N LYS A 85 11.16 -20.38 3.23
CA LYS A 85 11.70 -21.75 3.48
C LYS A 85 12.72 -21.82 4.63
N ASP A 86 13.54 -20.79 4.80
CA ASP A 86 14.61 -20.75 5.82
C ASP A 86 14.09 -20.70 7.26
N ILE A 87 12.89 -20.16 7.48
CA ILE A 87 12.27 -20.03 8.82
C ILE A 87 10.90 -20.71 8.91
N ASN A 88 10.47 -21.42 7.85
CA ASN A 88 9.18 -22.09 7.75
C ASN A 88 7.98 -21.23 8.21
N THR A 89 8.01 -19.96 7.86
CA THR A 89 6.98 -18.98 8.24
C THR A 89 6.33 -18.39 7.00
N GLU A 90 5.00 -18.23 7.03
CA GLU A 90 4.27 -17.54 5.97
C GLU A 90 4.73 -16.08 5.87
N LEU A 91 4.97 -15.62 4.64
CA LEU A 91 5.29 -14.23 4.37
C LEU A 91 4.05 -13.35 4.59
N ASN A 92 4.25 -12.16 5.13
CA ASN A 92 3.20 -11.16 5.23
C ASN A 92 3.43 -10.08 4.17
N PHE A 93 2.55 -10.02 3.18
CA PHE A 93 2.62 -9.06 2.09
C PHE A 93 1.78 -7.80 2.34
N TYR A 94 1.77 -7.29 3.57
CA TYR A 94 0.98 -6.13 3.99
C TYR A 94 1.16 -4.90 3.09
N SER A 95 2.42 -4.54 2.78
CA SER A 95 2.71 -3.41 1.90
C SER A 95 2.18 -3.59 0.47
N PHE A 96 2.17 -4.81 -0.06
CA PHE A 96 1.53 -5.12 -1.33
C PHE A 96 0.01 -5.01 -1.21
N ALA A 97 -0.59 -5.62 -0.20
CA ALA A 97 -2.03 -5.64 0.00
C ALA A 97 -2.62 -4.22 0.09
N THR A 98 -1.97 -3.30 0.83
CA THR A 98 -2.40 -1.91 0.89
C THR A 98 -2.37 -1.23 -0.48
N LYS A 99 -1.35 -1.48 -1.30
CA LYS A 99 -1.25 -0.94 -2.67
C LYS A 99 -2.33 -1.51 -3.59
N TYR A 100 -2.53 -2.83 -3.52
CA TYR A 100 -3.53 -3.51 -4.33
C TYR A 100 -4.93 -2.99 -4.04
N CYS A 101 -5.31 -2.87 -2.77
CA CYS A 101 -6.59 -2.29 -2.37
C CYS A 101 -6.72 -0.81 -2.76
N ASN A 102 -5.66 0.00 -2.57
CA ASN A 102 -5.66 1.41 -2.93
C ASN A 102 -5.94 1.61 -4.43
N TRP A 103 -5.35 0.81 -5.32
CA TRP A 103 -5.59 0.93 -6.76
C TRP A 103 -6.99 0.53 -7.19
N HIS A 104 -7.72 -0.23 -6.38
CA HIS A 104 -9.14 -0.51 -6.56
C HIS A 104 -10.05 0.57 -5.96
N ASN A 105 -9.66 1.19 -4.83
CA ASN A 105 -10.47 2.18 -4.13
C ASN A 105 -9.54 3.14 -3.35
N GLN A 106 -9.22 4.27 -3.97
CA GLN A 106 -8.26 5.25 -3.44
C GLN A 106 -8.85 6.13 -2.31
N ASP A 107 -10.16 6.14 -2.15
CA ASP A 107 -10.83 6.93 -1.12
C ASP A 107 -10.75 6.24 0.26
N ASP A 108 -10.81 4.90 0.27
CA ASP A 108 -10.85 4.11 1.49
C ASP A 108 -9.53 3.50 1.92
N TYR A 109 -8.60 3.28 0.98
CA TYR A 109 -7.33 2.62 1.27
C TYR A 109 -6.14 3.52 1.06
N ALA A 110 -5.33 3.70 2.10
CA ALA A 110 -4.03 4.35 2.04
C ALA A 110 -2.92 3.34 1.74
N ILE A 111 -1.85 3.78 1.09
CA ILE A 111 -0.69 2.94 0.83
C ILE A 111 0.26 2.96 2.02
N TYR A 112 0.58 1.78 2.56
CA TYR A 112 1.65 1.61 3.52
C TYR A 112 2.96 1.26 2.82
N ASP A 113 4.02 2.01 3.15
CA ASP A 113 5.38 1.63 2.82
C ASP A 113 6.38 2.08 3.90
N ARG A 114 7.65 1.74 3.68
CA ARG A 114 8.74 2.08 4.60
C ARG A 114 8.91 3.58 4.80
N PHE A 115 8.72 4.38 3.75
CA PHE A 115 8.91 5.84 3.83
C PHE A 115 7.76 6.50 4.55
N VAL A 116 6.52 6.08 4.27
CA VAL A 116 5.32 6.51 4.99
C VAL A 116 5.46 6.20 6.48
N SER A 117 5.86 4.96 6.83
CA SER A 117 6.07 4.55 8.22
C SER A 117 7.13 5.42 8.93
N LYS A 118 8.28 5.65 8.30
CA LYS A 118 9.34 6.50 8.87
C LYS A 118 8.89 7.94 9.06
N THR A 119 8.18 8.48 8.07
CA THR A 119 7.68 9.87 8.10
C THR A 119 6.68 10.05 9.23
N LEU A 120 5.66 9.21 9.33
CA LEU A 120 4.68 9.28 10.43
C LEU A 120 5.33 9.15 11.81
N THR A 121 6.28 8.22 11.95
CA THR A 121 7.02 8.04 13.21
C THR A 121 7.84 9.28 13.58
N ALA A 122 8.51 9.91 12.60
CA ALA A 122 9.29 11.12 12.83
C ALA A 122 8.40 12.31 13.22
N TYR A 123 7.30 12.52 12.47
CA TYR A 123 6.33 13.58 12.79
C TYR A 123 5.69 13.34 14.18
N ASN A 124 5.37 12.11 14.53
CA ASN A 124 4.80 11.83 15.84
C ASN A 124 5.77 12.10 16.99
N LYS A 125 7.06 11.81 16.77
CA LYS A 125 8.11 12.15 17.75
C LYS A 125 8.25 13.65 17.97
N GLU A 126 8.05 14.46 16.92
CA GLU A 126 8.22 15.90 16.96
C GLU A 126 6.95 16.62 17.45
N TYR A 127 5.78 16.19 16.98
CA TYR A 127 4.52 16.91 17.18
C TYR A 127 3.52 16.20 18.10
N SER A 128 3.76 14.94 18.49
CA SER A 128 2.86 14.13 19.34
C SER A 128 1.41 14.14 18.84
N PHE A 129 1.21 14.02 17.54
CA PHE A 129 -0.12 14.16 16.90
C PHE A 129 -1.05 12.97 17.16
N SER A 130 -0.53 11.81 17.54
CA SER A 130 -1.30 10.62 17.86
C SER A 130 -0.53 9.72 18.83
N ASN A 131 -1.23 8.83 19.54
CA ASN A 131 -0.61 7.87 20.45
C ASN A 131 -0.49 6.50 19.79
N PHE A 132 0.66 6.19 19.15
CA PHE A 132 0.90 4.92 18.51
C PHE A 132 2.36 4.48 18.60
N LYS A 133 2.59 3.17 18.46
CA LYS A 133 3.91 2.58 18.23
C LYS A 133 4.09 2.32 16.73
N GLN A 134 5.33 2.32 16.23
CA GLN A 134 5.60 2.04 14.82
C GLN A 134 5.01 0.70 14.34
N THR A 135 4.91 -0.29 15.21
CA THR A 135 4.27 -1.59 14.93
C THR A 135 2.77 -1.45 14.61
N ASP A 136 2.08 -0.46 15.16
CA ASP A 136 0.65 -0.23 14.93
C ASP A 136 0.36 0.18 13.48
N LEU A 137 1.35 0.73 12.78
CA LEU A 137 1.24 1.06 11.35
C LEU A 137 1.12 -0.17 10.44
N LYS A 138 1.37 -1.38 10.98
CA LYS A 138 1.18 -2.67 10.27
C LYS A 138 -0.21 -3.29 10.52
N ASP A 139 -1.07 -2.64 11.26
CA ASP A 139 -2.48 -2.92 11.38
C ASP A 139 -3.25 -1.86 10.58
N PHE A 140 -3.99 -2.26 9.54
CA PHE A 140 -4.59 -1.31 8.61
C PHE A 140 -5.65 -0.41 9.28
N ARG A 141 -6.40 -0.92 10.25
CA ARG A 141 -7.38 -0.13 11.02
C ARG A 141 -6.69 0.97 11.80
N LYS A 142 -5.62 0.64 12.52
CA LYS A 142 -4.81 1.60 13.26
C LYS A 142 -4.09 2.58 12.33
N PHE A 143 -3.54 2.08 11.23
CA PHE A 143 -2.87 2.91 10.23
C PHE A 143 -3.81 3.97 9.64
N LYS A 144 -5.04 3.59 9.28
CA LYS A 144 -6.07 4.53 8.79
C LYS A 144 -6.40 5.57 9.87
N GLN A 145 -6.57 5.17 11.13
CA GLN A 145 -6.81 6.10 12.25
C GLN A 145 -5.65 7.07 12.45
N ILE A 146 -4.41 6.60 12.41
CA ILE A 146 -3.21 7.44 12.55
C ILE A 146 -3.13 8.49 11.43
N LEU A 147 -3.51 8.12 10.20
CA LEU A 147 -3.58 9.07 9.08
C LEU A 147 -4.67 10.13 9.28
N GLU A 148 -5.82 9.76 9.83
CA GLU A 148 -6.87 10.73 10.16
C GLU A 148 -6.44 11.66 11.31
N ASP A 149 -5.74 11.15 12.33
CA ASP A 149 -5.16 11.98 13.38
C ASP A 149 -4.13 12.96 12.82
N PHE A 150 -3.27 12.50 11.89
CA PHE A 150 -2.33 13.34 11.18
C PHE A 150 -3.03 14.44 10.38
N LYS A 151 -4.04 14.10 9.59
CA LYS A 151 -4.83 15.08 8.82
C LYS A 151 -5.46 16.13 9.71
N LYS A 152 -6.07 15.69 10.81
CA LYS A 152 -6.71 16.58 11.79
C LYS A 152 -5.71 17.52 12.45
N HIS A 153 -4.58 17.01 12.92
CA HIS A 153 -3.55 17.78 13.61
C HIS A 153 -2.96 18.90 12.74
N PHE A 154 -2.71 18.58 11.45
CA PHE A 154 -2.10 19.53 10.52
C PHE A 154 -3.11 20.28 9.63
N ASN A 155 -4.42 20.24 9.95
CA ASN A 155 -5.50 20.90 9.21
C ASN A 155 -5.56 20.49 7.73
N LEU A 156 -5.32 19.22 7.42
CA LEU A 156 -5.26 18.67 6.07
C LEU A 156 -6.56 17.95 5.66
N ASN A 157 -7.69 18.21 6.32
CA ASN A 157 -8.96 17.51 6.10
C ASN A 157 -9.52 17.62 4.67
N LYS A 158 -9.12 18.66 3.92
CA LYS A 158 -9.47 18.85 2.51
C LYS A 158 -8.75 17.91 1.54
N HIS A 159 -7.69 17.23 2.00
CA HIS A 159 -6.90 16.31 1.21
C HIS A 159 -7.39 14.88 1.40
N ASN A 160 -7.48 14.12 0.29
CA ASN A 160 -7.81 12.71 0.34
C ASN A 160 -6.63 11.84 0.80
N LEU A 161 -6.88 10.55 1.07
CA LEU A 161 -5.85 9.63 1.57
C LEU A 161 -4.68 9.46 0.60
N LYS A 162 -4.94 9.46 -0.71
CA LYS A 162 -3.89 9.33 -1.73
C LYS A 162 -2.95 10.54 -1.77
N GLU A 163 -3.47 11.74 -1.58
CA GLU A 163 -2.64 12.97 -1.53
C GLU A 163 -1.75 12.99 -0.29
N ILE A 164 -2.30 12.59 0.86
CA ILE A 164 -1.55 12.48 2.12
C ILE A 164 -0.45 11.42 2.01
N ASP A 165 -0.78 10.24 1.52
CA ASP A 165 0.15 9.16 1.28
C ASP A 165 1.30 9.58 0.35
N LYS A 166 0.99 10.22 -0.77
CA LYS A 166 1.98 10.74 -1.70
C LYS A 166 2.90 11.78 -1.04
N PHE A 167 2.35 12.67 -0.23
CA PHE A 167 3.15 13.63 0.56
C PHE A 167 4.12 12.90 1.50
N LEU A 168 3.61 11.98 2.32
CA LEU A 168 4.39 11.23 3.30
C LEU A 168 5.50 10.43 2.63
N TRP A 169 5.22 9.80 1.50
CA TRP A 169 6.17 9.03 0.72
C TRP A 169 7.28 9.90 0.12
N VAL A 170 6.93 11.04 -0.54
CA VAL A 170 7.91 11.96 -1.13
C VAL A 170 8.79 12.57 -0.06
N TYR A 171 8.19 13.00 1.06
CA TYR A 171 8.93 13.53 2.19
C TYR A 171 9.88 12.48 2.78
N GLY A 172 9.38 11.26 2.98
CA GLY A 172 10.15 10.15 3.52
C GLY A 172 11.31 9.74 2.63
N LYS A 173 11.09 9.68 1.31
CA LYS A 173 12.14 9.36 0.34
C LYS A 173 13.27 10.41 0.35
N LYS A 174 12.92 11.68 0.49
CA LYS A 174 13.89 12.78 0.56
C LYS A 174 14.70 12.78 1.86
N ASN A 175 14.03 12.55 3.00
CA ASN A 175 14.64 12.74 4.32
C ASN A 175 15.18 11.43 4.95
N PHE A 176 14.74 10.27 4.46
CA PHE A 176 15.18 8.95 4.94
C PHE A 176 15.71 8.08 3.79
N PRO A 177 16.71 8.53 3.02
CA PRO A 177 17.23 7.76 1.89
C PRO A 177 17.69 6.38 2.34
N SER A 178 17.50 5.37 1.48
CA SER A 178 18.04 4.03 1.72
C SER A 178 19.51 3.98 1.33
N ASN A 179 20.33 3.26 2.09
CA ASN A 179 21.73 3.05 1.77
C ASN A 179 21.99 2.30 0.45
N TYR A 180 20.93 1.80 -0.21
CA TYR A 180 20.99 1.11 -1.52
C TYR A 180 21.12 2.05 -2.74
N GLN A 181 21.13 3.37 -2.55
CA GLN A 181 21.31 4.34 -3.65
C GLN A 181 22.74 4.90 -3.74
N LYS A 182 23.73 4.22 -3.15
CA LYS A 182 25.15 4.58 -3.26
C LYS A 182 25.91 3.60 -4.16
N ASN A 183 25.38 3.33 -5.36
CA ASN A 183 26.18 2.77 -6.46
C ASN A 183 25.67 3.33 -7.76
#